data_3298024cf658116da7b2bcd57eb80701
#
_entry.id   3298024cf658116da7b2bcd57eb80701
#
_cell.length_a   1.000
_cell.length_b   1.000
_cell.length_c   1.000
_cell.angle_alpha   90.00
_cell.angle_beta   90.00
_cell.angle_gamma   90.00
#
_symmetry.space_group_name_H-M   'P 1'
#
loop_
_entity.id
_entity.type
_entity.pdbx_description
1 polymer ?
#
loop_
_entity_poly.entity_id
_entity_poly.type
_entity_poly.pdbx_seq_one_letter_code
_entity_poly.pdbx_strand_id
1 'polypeptide(L)'
;MDYENEYANLIIRENLSYETVTSTTQAGITHIGEDEQGLLPTVLENALRRRTFFKNLQKSFPVNADEWFWHEQRIDVLKGILVSLYGTTGSFWNRFANVETFEEINRLSREVLIRTKDIVQSTGFELLYADTDSVFLKKTGASIEAFEHVLDILAMDTGLPISLESYYRFLVLLALEASEKRDALKHYFGITHSNELIARGIEIRRHDAPSFIKEFQTELLYALFDCKNTAEVMSKGYENALLIVSGR
;
A
#
# COMPACT_ATOMS: atom_id res chain seq x y z
N MET A 1 4.33 -6.72 -1.29
CA MET A 1 4.60 -6.64 0.15
C MET A 1 4.18 -5.27 0.61
N ASP A 2 3.62 -5.16 1.80
CA ASP A 2 3.04 -3.93 2.30
C ASP A 2 3.31 -3.78 3.80
N TYR A 3 3.78 -2.60 4.23
CA TYR A 3 3.96 -2.29 5.65
C TYR A 3 2.62 -1.93 6.28
N GLU A 4 2.20 -2.74 7.23
CA GLU A 4 0.89 -2.54 7.88
C GLU A 4 0.88 -1.28 8.75
N ASN A 5 0.08 -0.26 8.34
CA ASN A 5 -0.05 1.01 9.07
C ASN A 5 1.32 1.66 9.39
N GLU A 6 2.22 1.75 8.42
CA GLU A 6 3.60 2.21 8.59
C GLU A 6 3.70 3.50 9.41
N TYR A 7 3.02 4.57 8.99
CA TYR A 7 3.05 5.86 9.70
C TYR A 7 2.61 5.75 11.17
N ALA A 8 1.53 5.00 11.44
CA ALA A 8 1.05 4.84 12.81
C ALA A 8 2.07 4.08 13.67
N ASN A 9 2.69 3.04 13.13
CA ASN A 9 3.73 2.29 13.83
C ASN A 9 5.00 3.11 14.05
N LEU A 10 5.41 3.94 13.07
CA LEU A 10 6.53 4.87 13.23
C LEU A 10 6.24 5.90 14.32
N ILE A 11 5.06 6.51 14.30
CA ILE A 11 4.64 7.49 15.32
C ILE A 11 4.67 6.89 16.73
N ILE A 12 4.18 5.65 16.90
CA ILE A 12 4.16 4.97 18.18
C ILE A 12 5.58 4.62 18.64
N ARG A 13 6.38 4.02 17.77
CA ARG A 13 7.72 3.53 18.08
C ARG A 13 8.66 4.65 18.46
N GLU A 14 8.63 5.76 17.73
CA GLU A 14 9.53 6.89 17.91
C GLU A 14 8.92 8.01 18.76
N ASN A 15 7.77 7.77 19.39
CA ASN A 15 7.05 8.73 20.25
C ASN A 15 6.82 10.10 19.57
N LEU A 16 6.41 10.10 18.29
CA LEU A 16 6.24 11.32 17.49
C LEU A 16 4.89 11.98 17.79
N SER A 17 4.92 13.16 18.35
CA SER A 17 3.73 13.97 18.65
C SER A 17 4.07 15.46 18.60
N TYR A 18 3.08 16.30 18.51
CA TYR A 18 3.27 17.75 18.43
C TYR A 18 3.97 18.33 19.67
N GLU A 19 3.90 17.65 20.80
CA GLU A 19 4.54 18.04 22.06
C GLU A 19 5.90 17.34 22.32
N THR A 20 6.17 16.22 21.63
CA THR A 20 7.41 15.45 21.86
C THR A 20 8.51 15.75 20.85
N VAL A 21 8.14 16.29 19.67
CA VAL A 21 9.10 16.62 18.63
C VAL A 21 9.42 18.10 18.66
N THR A 22 10.70 18.43 18.90
CA THR A 22 11.20 19.81 18.90
C THR A 22 12.37 19.93 17.94
N SER A 23 12.40 21.00 17.14
CA SER A 23 13.58 21.29 16.32
C SER A 23 14.61 22.10 17.10
N THR A 24 15.88 21.77 16.93
CA THR A 24 16.98 22.62 17.39
C THR A 24 17.51 23.45 16.22
N THR A 25 17.61 24.76 16.43
CA THR A 25 18.08 25.72 15.42
C THR A 25 19.55 25.57 15.04
N GLN A 26 20.35 24.75 15.71
CA GLN A 26 21.82 24.67 15.50
C GLN A 26 22.30 23.56 14.59
N ALA A 27 21.51 22.56 14.22
CA ALA A 27 21.98 21.46 13.37
C ALA A 27 20.90 20.75 12.53
N GLY A 28 19.66 21.23 12.50
CA GLY A 28 18.57 20.51 11.84
C GLY A 28 18.22 19.18 12.50
N ILE A 29 18.63 19.01 13.76
CA ILE A 29 18.37 17.79 14.53
C ILE A 29 16.98 17.92 15.17
N THR A 30 16.11 16.96 14.92
CA THR A 30 14.85 16.84 15.61
C THR A 30 15.05 16.10 16.92
N HIS A 31 14.69 16.72 18.04
CA HIS A 31 14.70 16.07 19.35
C HIS A 31 13.33 15.49 19.66
N ILE A 32 13.31 14.26 20.12
CA ILE A 32 12.13 13.56 20.59
C ILE A 32 12.17 13.62 22.12
N GLY A 33 11.06 14.09 22.74
CA GLY A 33 10.92 14.05 24.19
C GLY A 33 10.78 12.60 24.66
N GLU A 34 11.68 12.16 25.56
CA GLU A 34 11.71 10.79 26.06
C GLU A 34 10.91 10.59 27.35
N ASP A 35 10.58 11.68 28.06
CA ASP A 35 10.08 11.62 29.43
C ASP A 35 8.60 11.20 29.55
N GLU A 36 7.77 11.47 28.54
CA GLU A 36 6.35 11.12 28.54
C GLU A 36 5.89 10.63 27.15
N GLN A 37 4.96 9.67 27.14
CA GLN A 37 4.34 9.23 25.91
C GLN A 37 3.45 10.34 25.34
N GLY A 38 3.67 10.69 24.07
CA GLY A 38 2.93 11.71 23.37
C GLY A 38 1.44 11.36 23.16
N LEU A 39 0.63 12.37 22.90
CA LEU A 39 -0.80 12.20 22.66
C LEU A 39 -1.07 11.37 21.40
N LEU A 40 -0.37 11.66 20.27
CA LEU A 40 -0.58 10.92 19.03
C LEU A 40 -0.21 9.44 19.17
N PRO A 41 0.96 9.03 19.69
CA PRO A 41 1.26 7.64 19.98
C PRO A 41 0.21 6.95 20.82
N THR A 42 -0.24 7.60 21.90
CA THR A 42 -1.27 7.05 22.80
C THR A 42 -2.59 6.78 22.07
N VAL A 43 -3.05 7.73 21.25
CA VAL A 43 -4.32 7.58 20.50
C VAL A 43 -4.18 6.50 19.42
N LEU A 44 -3.05 6.50 18.68
CA LEU A 44 -2.80 5.53 17.60
C LEU A 44 -2.66 4.11 18.13
N GLU A 45 -1.94 3.91 19.22
CA GLU A 45 -1.82 2.60 19.88
C GLU A 45 -3.19 2.03 20.30
N ASN A 46 -4.02 2.87 20.91
CA ASN A 46 -5.38 2.48 21.26
C ASN A 46 -6.24 2.15 20.03
N ALA A 47 -6.12 2.92 18.95
CA ALA A 47 -6.86 2.68 17.71
C ALA A 47 -6.39 1.39 17.01
N LEU A 48 -5.09 1.13 16.93
CA LEU A 48 -4.52 -0.11 16.39
C LEU A 48 -4.96 -1.33 17.16
N ARG A 49 -4.88 -1.28 18.50
CA ARG A 49 -5.32 -2.38 19.37
C ARG A 49 -6.80 -2.70 19.16
N ARG A 50 -7.66 -1.68 19.09
CA ARG A 50 -9.09 -1.86 18.83
C ARG A 50 -9.36 -2.40 17.43
N ARG A 51 -8.65 -1.90 16.42
CA ARG A 51 -8.78 -2.39 15.05
C ARG A 51 -8.40 -3.87 14.93
N THR A 52 -7.29 -4.27 15.53
CA THR A 52 -6.86 -5.67 15.59
C THR A 52 -7.88 -6.55 16.31
N PHE A 53 -8.43 -6.07 17.44
CA PHE A 53 -9.49 -6.77 18.15
C PHE A 53 -10.71 -7.01 17.26
N PHE A 54 -11.23 -5.98 16.57
CA PHE A 54 -12.38 -6.14 15.69
C PHE A 54 -12.09 -7.00 14.47
N LYS A 55 -10.88 -6.91 13.88
CA LYS A 55 -10.46 -7.82 12.79
C LYS A 55 -10.48 -9.30 13.24
N ASN A 56 -10.00 -9.58 14.44
CA ASN A 56 -10.00 -10.95 14.96
C ASN A 56 -11.41 -11.43 15.29
N LEU A 57 -12.24 -10.57 15.88
CA LEU A 57 -13.62 -10.90 16.21
C LEU A 57 -14.46 -11.13 14.95
N GLN A 58 -14.26 -10.35 13.88
CA GLN A 58 -14.93 -10.49 12.59
C GLN A 58 -14.75 -11.89 11.99
N LYS A 59 -13.55 -12.51 12.15
CA LYS A 59 -13.26 -13.86 11.66
C LYS A 59 -14.15 -14.94 12.27
N SER A 60 -14.81 -14.65 13.40
CA SER A 60 -15.73 -15.58 14.08
C SER A 60 -17.13 -15.60 13.44
N PHE A 61 -17.42 -14.69 12.53
CA PHE A 61 -18.72 -14.56 11.90
C PHE A 61 -18.66 -14.95 10.42
N PRO A 62 -19.72 -15.57 9.88
CA PRO A 62 -19.84 -15.84 8.48
C PRO A 62 -19.77 -14.53 7.65
N VAL A 63 -19.10 -14.58 6.49
CA VAL A 63 -19.11 -13.47 5.55
C VAL A 63 -20.58 -13.22 5.14
N ASN A 64 -21.00 -11.96 5.14
CA ASN A 64 -22.38 -11.48 4.91
C ASN A 64 -23.35 -11.61 6.09
N ALA A 65 -22.92 -12.01 7.29
CA ALA A 65 -23.72 -11.84 8.49
C ALA A 65 -23.76 -10.37 8.95
N ASP A 66 -24.81 -9.95 9.61
CA ASP A 66 -24.96 -8.56 10.10
C ASP A 66 -23.82 -8.19 11.07
N GLU A 67 -23.39 -9.12 11.90
CA GLU A 67 -22.27 -8.96 12.82
C GLU A 67 -20.95 -8.77 12.06
N TRP A 68 -20.76 -9.48 10.95
CA TRP A 68 -19.58 -9.32 10.10
C TRP A 68 -19.50 -7.90 9.54
N PHE A 69 -20.61 -7.37 8.99
CA PHE A 69 -20.69 -5.99 8.51
C PHE A 69 -20.49 -4.95 9.61
N TRP A 70 -21.05 -5.19 10.80
CA TRP A 70 -20.84 -4.32 11.96
C TRP A 70 -19.38 -4.19 12.35
N HIS A 71 -18.63 -5.28 12.31
CA HIS A 71 -17.19 -5.26 12.59
C HIS A 71 -16.41 -4.58 11.45
N GLU A 72 -16.77 -4.82 10.19
CA GLU A 72 -16.18 -4.16 9.03
C GLU A 72 -16.27 -2.63 9.15
N GLN A 73 -17.43 -2.09 9.45
CA GLN A 73 -17.63 -0.64 9.64
C GLN A 73 -16.72 -0.06 10.74
N ARG A 74 -16.53 -0.78 11.83
CA ARG A 74 -15.63 -0.36 12.92
C ARG A 74 -14.16 -0.40 12.50
N ILE A 75 -13.77 -1.42 11.76
CA ILE A 75 -12.42 -1.58 11.21
C ILE A 75 -12.12 -0.43 10.25
N ASP A 76 -13.07 -0.06 9.40
CA ASP A 76 -12.92 1.04 8.44
C ASP A 76 -12.85 2.41 9.11
N VAL A 77 -13.70 2.68 10.10
CA VAL A 77 -13.64 3.93 10.88
C VAL A 77 -12.28 4.07 11.58
N LEU A 78 -11.80 3.00 12.22
CA LEU A 78 -10.50 3.00 12.88
C LEU A 78 -9.36 3.17 11.88
N LYS A 79 -9.46 2.57 10.68
CA LYS A 79 -8.51 2.79 9.58
C LYS A 79 -8.50 4.26 9.16
N GLY A 80 -9.67 4.89 9.03
CA GLY A 80 -9.80 6.31 8.73
C GLY A 80 -9.08 7.19 9.77
N ILE A 81 -9.23 6.89 11.05
CA ILE A 81 -8.53 7.60 12.15
C ILE A 81 -7.01 7.43 12.01
N LEU A 82 -6.53 6.19 11.84
CA LEU A 82 -5.10 5.88 11.71
C LEU A 82 -4.44 6.62 10.54
N VAL A 83 -5.12 6.70 9.40
CA VAL A 83 -4.60 7.38 8.20
C VAL A 83 -4.65 8.90 8.35
N SER A 84 -5.73 9.45 8.96
CA SER A 84 -5.91 10.91 9.04
C SER A 84 -4.99 11.57 10.06
N LEU A 85 -4.62 10.90 11.15
CA LEU A 85 -3.81 11.50 12.21
C LEU A 85 -2.42 11.94 11.74
N TYR A 86 -1.78 11.18 10.85
CA TYR A 86 -0.55 11.62 10.20
C TYR A 86 -0.75 12.96 9.45
N GLY A 87 -1.78 13.05 8.60
CA GLY A 87 -2.08 14.25 7.82
C GLY A 87 -2.40 15.47 8.66
N THR A 88 -2.93 15.29 9.87
CA THR A 88 -3.27 16.41 10.78
C THR A 88 -2.03 17.14 11.27
N THR A 89 -0.90 16.47 11.40
CA THR A 89 0.36 17.09 11.86
C THR A 89 0.90 18.10 10.83
N GLY A 90 0.72 17.84 9.53
CA GLY A 90 1.16 18.72 8.44
C GLY A 90 0.17 19.85 8.06
N SER A 91 -1.02 19.84 8.64
CA SER A 91 -2.09 20.79 8.26
C SER A 91 -2.09 22.02 9.16
N PHE A 92 -1.55 23.14 8.72
CA PHE A 92 -1.30 24.35 9.53
C PHE A 92 -2.56 24.93 10.24
N TRP A 93 -3.76 24.63 9.73
CA TRP A 93 -5.05 25.03 10.36
C TRP A 93 -5.52 24.06 11.46
N ASN A 94 -4.82 22.94 11.65
CA ASN A 94 -5.18 21.96 12.66
C ASN A 94 -4.60 22.36 14.02
N ARG A 95 -5.37 22.14 15.10
CA ARG A 95 -4.94 22.44 16.47
C ARG A 95 -3.66 21.70 16.88
N PHE A 96 -3.44 20.50 16.34
CA PHE A 96 -2.30 19.63 16.63
C PHE A 96 -1.27 19.65 15.50
N ALA A 97 -1.27 20.73 14.68
CA ALA A 97 -0.27 20.88 13.65
C ALA A 97 1.12 21.10 14.24
N ASN A 98 2.06 20.34 13.75
CA ASN A 98 3.49 20.52 14.03
C ASN A 98 4.27 20.04 12.80
N VAL A 99 4.81 20.99 12.04
CA VAL A 99 5.54 20.71 10.79
C VAL A 99 6.78 19.83 11.06
N GLU A 100 7.45 20.03 12.18
CA GLU A 100 8.61 19.24 12.56
C GLU A 100 8.24 17.76 12.76
N THR A 101 7.11 17.50 13.43
CA THR A 101 6.57 16.14 13.57
C THR A 101 6.23 15.53 12.20
N PHE A 102 5.60 16.29 11.32
CA PHE A 102 5.25 15.83 9.97
C PHE A 102 6.48 15.47 9.13
N GLU A 103 7.50 16.37 9.14
CA GLU A 103 8.75 16.15 8.41
C GLU A 103 9.53 14.95 8.96
N GLU A 104 9.54 14.76 10.28
CA GLU A 104 10.22 13.63 10.91
C GLU A 104 9.57 12.30 10.56
N ILE A 105 8.23 12.22 10.58
CA ILE A 105 7.51 11.02 10.13
C ILE A 105 7.88 10.68 8.67
N ASN A 106 7.89 11.67 7.79
CA ASN A 106 8.27 11.49 6.38
C ASN A 106 9.75 11.08 6.22
N ARG A 107 10.64 11.63 7.04
CA ARG A 107 12.05 11.28 7.02
C ARG A 107 12.26 9.81 7.40
N LEU A 108 11.62 9.37 8.47
CA LEU A 108 11.69 7.97 8.94
C LEU A 108 11.07 6.99 7.94
N SER A 109 9.94 7.32 7.35
CA SER A 109 9.34 6.50 6.29
C SER A 109 10.27 6.33 5.09
N ARG A 110 10.90 7.40 4.63
CA ARG A 110 11.93 7.31 3.58
C ARG A 110 13.13 6.45 3.98
N GLU A 111 13.55 6.52 5.22
CA GLU A 111 14.65 5.70 5.75
C GLU A 111 14.29 4.22 5.75
N VAL A 112 13.06 3.87 6.20
CA VAL A 112 12.52 2.50 6.12
C VAL A 112 12.54 2.01 4.68
N LEU A 113 12.09 2.81 3.71
CA LEU A 113 12.05 2.43 2.31
C LEU A 113 13.47 2.22 1.72
N ILE A 114 14.44 3.07 2.08
CA ILE A 114 15.84 2.91 1.66
C ILE A 114 16.44 1.61 2.23
N ARG A 115 16.24 1.34 3.53
CA ARG A 115 16.69 0.10 4.17
C ARG A 115 16.04 -1.12 3.52
N THR A 116 14.73 -1.06 3.25
CA THR A 116 14.00 -2.11 2.54
C THR A 116 14.64 -2.41 1.18
N LYS A 117 14.94 -1.38 0.40
CA LYS A 117 15.63 -1.54 -0.90
C LYS A 117 16.98 -2.24 -0.74
N ASP A 118 17.80 -1.81 0.22
CA ASP A 118 19.14 -2.36 0.42
C ASP A 118 19.08 -3.84 0.84
N ILE A 119 18.17 -4.20 1.74
CA ILE A 119 17.94 -5.59 2.17
C ILE A 119 17.45 -6.43 0.99
N VAL A 120 16.45 -5.97 0.25
CA VAL A 120 15.89 -6.66 -0.92
C VAL A 120 17.00 -6.96 -1.94
N GLN A 121 17.83 -5.98 -2.25
CA GLN A 121 18.94 -6.14 -3.19
C GLN A 121 20.00 -7.12 -2.65
N SER A 122 20.33 -7.07 -1.36
CA SER A 122 21.30 -7.99 -0.74
C SER A 122 20.83 -9.44 -0.73
N THR A 123 19.52 -9.69 -0.71
CA THR A 123 18.90 -11.02 -0.78
C THR A 123 18.73 -11.53 -2.22
N GLY A 124 19.19 -10.74 -3.19
CA GLY A 124 19.15 -11.09 -4.62
C GLY A 124 17.76 -10.94 -5.25
N PHE A 125 16.91 -10.12 -4.66
CA PHE A 125 15.66 -9.69 -5.28
C PHE A 125 15.84 -8.36 -6.02
N GLU A 126 15.05 -8.16 -7.05
CA GLU A 126 14.93 -6.90 -7.77
C GLU A 126 13.75 -6.11 -7.20
N LEU A 127 13.97 -4.85 -6.80
CA LEU A 127 12.90 -3.92 -6.46
C LEU A 127 12.38 -3.29 -7.75
N LEU A 128 11.16 -3.65 -8.15
CA LEU A 128 10.53 -3.13 -9.37
C LEU A 128 9.90 -1.75 -9.15
N TYR A 129 9.17 -1.60 -8.05
CA TYR A 129 8.40 -0.40 -7.76
C TYR A 129 8.18 -0.27 -6.26
N ALA A 130 8.10 0.96 -5.79
CA ALA A 130 7.78 1.27 -4.39
C ALA A 130 6.81 2.45 -4.34
N ASP A 131 5.82 2.36 -3.46
CA ASP A 131 4.82 3.40 -3.26
C ASP A 131 4.46 3.52 -1.78
N THR A 132 5.01 4.54 -1.14
CA THR A 132 4.81 4.88 0.27
C THR A 132 5.20 3.74 1.21
N ASP A 133 4.30 2.81 1.46
CA ASP A 133 4.39 1.68 2.39
C ASP A 133 4.43 0.32 1.67
N SER A 134 4.29 0.29 0.35
CA SER A 134 4.30 -0.94 -0.44
C SER A 134 5.49 -1.06 -1.37
N VAL A 135 6.00 -2.29 -1.52
CA VAL A 135 7.12 -2.62 -2.39
C VAL A 135 6.79 -3.82 -3.28
N PHE A 136 7.18 -3.72 -4.55
CA PHE A 136 7.00 -4.76 -5.56
C PHE A 136 8.35 -5.38 -5.88
N LEU A 137 8.47 -6.67 -5.59
CA LEU A 137 9.71 -7.41 -5.71
C LEU A 137 9.61 -8.46 -6.80
N LYS A 138 10.74 -8.72 -7.47
CA LYS A 138 10.86 -9.79 -8.46
C LYS A 138 12.10 -10.61 -8.21
N LYS A 139 11.97 -11.93 -8.37
CA LYS A 139 13.10 -12.85 -8.46
C LYS A 139 12.68 -14.03 -9.32
N THR A 140 13.38 -14.22 -10.42
CA THR A 140 13.09 -15.31 -11.36
C THR A 140 13.30 -16.66 -10.69
N GLY A 141 12.28 -17.54 -10.74
CA GLY A 141 12.33 -18.86 -10.17
C GLY A 141 12.23 -18.94 -8.65
N ALA A 142 11.97 -17.81 -7.97
CA ALA A 142 11.74 -17.85 -6.53
C ALA A 142 10.36 -18.42 -6.20
N SER A 143 10.32 -19.25 -5.15
CA SER A 143 9.09 -19.75 -4.56
C SER A 143 8.47 -18.73 -3.59
N ILE A 144 7.23 -18.96 -3.16
CA ILE A 144 6.56 -18.10 -2.20
C ILE A 144 7.30 -18.03 -0.86
N GLU A 145 7.88 -19.13 -0.43
CA GLU A 145 8.66 -19.22 0.82
C GLU A 145 9.91 -18.32 0.77
N ALA A 146 10.49 -18.12 -0.42
CA ALA A 146 11.61 -17.19 -0.58
C ALA A 146 11.17 -15.73 -0.36
N PHE A 147 9.95 -15.36 -0.76
CA PHE A 147 9.37 -14.05 -0.46
C PHE A 147 9.02 -13.92 1.02
N GLU A 148 8.46 -14.95 1.65
CA GLU A 148 8.18 -14.98 3.09
C GLU A 148 9.45 -14.82 3.92
N HIS A 149 10.54 -15.45 3.52
CA HIS A 149 11.83 -15.28 4.18
C HIS A 149 12.35 -13.84 4.11
N VAL A 150 12.16 -13.14 2.99
CA VAL A 150 12.51 -11.72 2.87
C VAL A 150 11.62 -10.85 3.76
N LEU A 151 10.33 -11.19 3.89
CA LEU A 151 9.43 -10.51 4.83
C LEU A 151 9.93 -10.61 6.28
N ASP A 152 10.36 -11.80 6.70
CA ASP A 152 10.90 -12.02 8.05
C ASP A 152 12.13 -11.14 8.30
N ILE A 153 13.06 -11.09 7.34
CA ILE A 153 14.25 -10.24 7.43
C ILE A 153 13.86 -8.76 7.53
N LEU A 154 12.93 -8.30 6.67
CA LEU A 154 12.46 -6.92 6.67
C LEU A 154 11.76 -6.56 7.99
N ALA A 155 10.89 -7.45 8.49
CA ALA A 155 10.21 -7.24 9.77
C ALA A 155 11.20 -7.14 10.95
N MET A 156 12.23 -8.00 10.96
CA MET A 156 13.25 -7.99 12.00
C MET A 156 14.13 -6.73 11.93
N ASP A 157 14.54 -6.32 10.73
CA ASP A 157 15.45 -5.18 10.57
C ASP A 157 14.75 -3.83 10.79
N THR A 158 13.56 -3.67 10.22
CA THR A 158 12.81 -2.40 10.33
C THR A 158 12.03 -2.28 11.64
N GLY A 159 11.73 -3.40 12.30
CA GLY A 159 10.86 -3.45 13.48
C GLY A 159 9.40 -3.12 13.17
N LEU A 160 9.01 -3.11 11.89
CA LEU A 160 7.65 -2.81 11.44
C LEU A 160 6.94 -4.06 10.93
N PRO A 161 5.63 -4.20 11.18
CA PRO A 161 4.86 -5.29 10.61
C PRO A 161 4.76 -5.12 9.09
N ILE A 162 5.11 -6.16 8.36
CA ILE A 162 5.04 -6.22 6.90
C ILE A 162 4.38 -7.54 6.49
N SER A 163 3.58 -7.52 5.41
CA SER A 163 2.86 -8.68 4.92
C SER A 163 3.00 -8.86 3.40
N LEU A 164 2.82 -10.10 2.95
CA LEU A 164 2.71 -10.42 1.53
C LEU A 164 1.25 -10.20 1.10
N GLU A 165 0.94 -9.01 0.58
CA GLU A 165 -0.42 -8.67 0.17
C GLU A 165 -0.85 -9.44 -1.08
N SER A 166 0.05 -9.56 -2.07
CA SER A 166 -0.27 -10.22 -3.34
C SER A 166 0.95 -10.91 -3.95
N TYR A 167 0.73 -12.10 -4.50
CA TYR A 167 1.72 -12.85 -5.25
C TYR A 167 1.30 -12.94 -6.73
N TYR A 168 1.93 -12.10 -7.56
CA TYR A 168 1.57 -11.94 -8.96
C TYR A 168 2.22 -12.99 -9.85
N ARG A 169 1.45 -13.55 -10.79
CA ARG A 169 1.95 -14.30 -11.93
C ARG A 169 2.45 -13.36 -13.02
N PHE A 170 1.70 -12.30 -13.28
CA PHE A 170 2.05 -11.21 -14.19
C PHE A 170 1.68 -9.87 -13.57
N LEU A 171 2.56 -8.89 -13.70
CA LEU A 171 2.35 -7.51 -13.29
C LEU A 171 2.79 -6.58 -14.43
N VAL A 172 1.95 -5.63 -14.77
CA VAL A 172 2.22 -4.59 -15.76
C VAL A 172 2.23 -3.24 -15.05
N LEU A 173 3.36 -2.58 -15.05
CA LEU A 173 3.52 -1.20 -14.63
C LEU A 173 3.33 -0.31 -15.86
N LEU A 174 2.43 0.66 -15.79
CA LEU A 174 2.15 1.54 -16.92
C LEU A 174 3.17 2.68 -16.96
N ALA A 175 3.68 2.97 -18.15
CA ALA A 175 4.59 4.08 -18.35
C ALA A 175 3.87 5.43 -18.22
N LEU A 176 4.60 6.47 -17.81
CA LEU A 176 4.12 7.84 -17.86
C LEU A 176 3.93 8.27 -19.32
N GLU A 177 2.81 8.92 -19.63
CA GLU A 177 2.52 9.48 -20.96
C GLU A 177 3.63 10.45 -21.43
N ALA A 178 4.20 11.22 -20.51
CA ALA A 178 5.28 12.17 -20.80
C ALA A 178 6.67 11.52 -20.94
N SER A 179 6.85 10.23 -20.56
CA SER A 179 8.16 9.55 -20.62
C SER A 179 7.99 8.04 -20.51
N GLU A 180 8.22 7.34 -21.61
CA GLU A 180 8.19 5.86 -21.67
C GLU A 180 9.24 5.17 -20.76
N LYS A 181 10.21 5.91 -20.23
CA LYS A 181 11.26 5.41 -19.34
C LYS A 181 10.92 5.50 -17.85
N ARG A 182 9.76 6.06 -17.52
CA ARG A 182 9.32 6.21 -16.13
C ARG A 182 7.93 5.62 -15.96
N ASP A 183 7.77 4.81 -14.92
CA ASP A 183 6.47 4.25 -14.59
C ASP A 183 5.55 5.32 -13.99
N ALA A 184 4.28 5.24 -14.34
CA ALA A 184 3.25 6.09 -13.77
C ALA A 184 2.95 5.63 -12.34
N LEU A 185 3.07 6.54 -11.38
CA LEU A 185 2.77 6.24 -9.98
C LEU A 185 1.31 5.79 -9.82
N LYS A 186 1.10 4.68 -9.11
CA LYS A 186 -0.22 4.11 -8.81
C LYS A 186 -1.03 3.69 -10.05
N HIS A 187 -0.35 3.39 -11.16
CA HIS A 187 -0.97 2.91 -12.39
C HIS A 187 -0.39 1.56 -12.77
N TYR A 188 -1.07 0.50 -12.35
CA TYR A 188 -0.67 -0.87 -12.66
C TYR A 188 -1.87 -1.82 -12.66
N PHE A 189 -1.68 -2.95 -13.29
CA PHE A 189 -2.60 -4.07 -13.22
C PHE A 189 -1.83 -5.40 -13.30
N GLY A 190 -2.40 -6.43 -12.73
CA GLY A 190 -1.77 -7.74 -12.73
C GLY A 190 -2.73 -8.85 -12.35
N ILE A 191 -2.30 -10.09 -12.59
CA ILE A 191 -3.04 -11.27 -12.20
C ILE A 191 -2.19 -12.09 -11.22
N THR A 192 -2.81 -12.48 -10.11
CA THR A 192 -2.18 -13.29 -9.08
C THR A 192 -2.08 -14.77 -9.49
N HIS A 193 -1.33 -15.56 -8.73
CA HIS A 193 -1.32 -17.02 -8.87
C HIS A 193 -2.67 -17.66 -8.53
N SER A 194 -3.52 -17.00 -7.72
CA SER A 194 -4.92 -17.40 -7.47
C SER A 194 -5.89 -16.95 -8.57
N ASN A 195 -5.39 -16.38 -9.65
CA ASN A 195 -6.17 -15.88 -10.80
C ASN A 195 -7.07 -14.67 -10.47
N GLU A 196 -6.72 -13.91 -9.45
CA GLU A 196 -7.38 -12.68 -9.08
C GLU A 196 -6.78 -11.50 -9.87
N LEU A 197 -7.64 -10.69 -10.50
CA LEU A 197 -7.24 -9.46 -11.19
C LEU A 197 -7.14 -8.30 -10.22
N ILE A 198 -5.94 -7.76 -10.06
CA ILE A 198 -5.69 -6.57 -9.26
C ILE A 198 -5.31 -5.41 -10.18
N ALA A 199 -5.94 -4.26 -9.98
CA ALA A 199 -5.70 -3.07 -10.78
C ALA A 199 -5.74 -1.79 -9.94
N ARG A 200 -4.92 -0.81 -10.32
CA ARG A 200 -4.86 0.53 -9.73
C ARG A 200 -4.72 1.57 -10.84
N GLY A 201 -5.37 2.72 -10.66
CA GLY A 201 -5.23 3.88 -11.54
C GLY A 201 -5.80 3.71 -12.97
N ILE A 202 -6.58 2.66 -13.24
CA ILE A 202 -7.24 2.41 -14.52
C ILE A 202 -8.76 2.42 -14.39
N GLU A 203 -9.49 2.43 -15.50
CA GLU A 203 -10.92 2.72 -15.55
C GLU A 203 -11.78 1.78 -14.69
N ILE A 204 -11.44 0.48 -14.58
CA ILE A 204 -12.21 -0.47 -13.74
C ILE A 204 -12.26 -0.06 -12.26
N ARG A 205 -11.35 0.79 -11.80
CA ARG A 205 -11.27 1.28 -10.40
C ARG A 205 -11.91 2.64 -10.19
N ARG A 206 -12.30 3.33 -11.25
CA ARG A 206 -12.91 4.65 -11.15
C ARG A 206 -14.38 4.52 -10.71
N HIS A 207 -14.78 5.37 -9.78
CA HIS A 207 -16.17 5.38 -9.30
C HIS A 207 -17.15 5.93 -10.35
N ASP A 208 -16.70 6.84 -11.20
CA ASP A 208 -17.46 7.53 -12.24
C ASP A 208 -17.49 6.79 -13.60
N ALA A 209 -16.73 5.70 -13.76
CA ALA A 209 -16.76 4.91 -14.98
C ALA A 209 -18.06 4.09 -15.08
N PRO A 210 -18.75 4.10 -16.24
CA PRO A 210 -19.92 3.27 -16.49
C PRO A 210 -19.63 1.78 -16.32
N SER A 211 -20.64 1.00 -15.87
CA SER A 211 -20.49 -0.44 -15.62
C SER A 211 -19.99 -1.20 -16.85
N PHE A 212 -20.53 -0.91 -18.04
CA PHE A 212 -20.11 -1.58 -19.26
C PHE A 212 -18.62 -1.37 -19.60
N ILE A 213 -18.06 -0.19 -19.29
CA ILE A 213 -16.62 0.06 -19.47
C ILE A 213 -15.79 -0.79 -18.50
N LYS A 214 -16.26 -0.91 -17.25
CA LYS A 214 -15.59 -1.76 -16.25
C LYS A 214 -15.62 -3.23 -16.63
N GLU A 215 -16.76 -3.73 -17.07
CA GLU A 215 -16.93 -5.10 -17.54
C GLU A 215 -16.04 -5.37 -18.76
N PHE A 216 -16.12 -4.51 -19.77
CA PHE A 216 -15.28 -4.61 -20.96
C PHE A 216 -13.78 -4.61 -20.65
N GLN A 217 -13.31 -3.66 -19.85
CA GLN A 217 -11.89 -3.60 -19.49
C GLN A 217 -11.48 -4.82 -18.67
N THR A 218 -12.33 -5.32 -17.79
CA THR A 218 -12.08 -6.54 -17.02
C THR A 218 -11.91 -7.76 -17.93
N GLU A 219 -12.82 -7.96 -18.88
CA GLU A 219 -12.73 -9.05 -19.86
C GLU A 219 -11.49 -8.94 -20.73
N LEU A 220 -11.18 -7.72 -21.19
CA LEU A 220 -9.97 -7.45 -21.97
C LEU A 220 -8.70 -7.81 -21.20
N LEU A 221 -8.60 -7.46 -19.92
CA LEU A 221 -7.43 -7.76 -19.10
C LEU A 221 -7.29 -9.27 -18.85
N TYR A 222 -8.36 -9.99 -18.57
CA TYR A 222 -8.30 -11.45 -18.48
C TYR A 222 -7.86 -12.08 -19.81
N ALA A 223 -8.43 -11.63 -20.93
CA ALA A 223 -8.04 -12.09 -22.25
C ALA A 223 -6.57 -11.81 -22.57
N LEU A 224 -6.05 -10.65 -22.13
CA LEU A 224 -4.63 -10.30 -22.26
C LEU A 224 -3.73 -11.30 -21.52
N PHE A 225 -4.06 -11.64 -20.27
CA PHE A 225 -3.25 -12.54 -19.45
C PHE A 225 -3.33 -14.01 -19.88
N ASP A 226 -4.35 -14.39 -20.68
CA ASP A 226 -4.47 -15.70 -21.29
C ASP A 226 -3.70 -15.86 -22.61
N CYS A 227 -3.23 -14.73 -23.21
CA CYS A 227 -2.47 -14.75 -24.44
C CYS A 227 -1.07 -15.34 -24.22
N LYS A 228 -0.61 -16.13 -25.21
CA LYS A 228 0.71 -16.78 -25.19
C LYS A 228 1.82 -15.95 -25.83
N ASN A 229 1.44 -15.00 -26.67
CA ASN A 229 2.39 -14.16 -27.41
C ASN A 229 1.76 -12.82 -27.83
N THR A 230 2.60 -11.88 -28.26
CA THR A 230 2.19 -10.52 -28.66
C THR A 230 1.21 -10.51 -29.83
N ALA A 231 1.30 -11.45 -30.76
CA ALA A 231 0.39 -11.52 -31.90
C ALA A 231 -1.02 -11.87 -31.48
N GLU A 232 -1.19 -12.79 -30.52
CA GLU A 232 -2.49 -13.10 -29.92
C GLU A 232 -3.07 -11.91 -29.16
N VAL A 233 -2.23 -11.15 -28.44
CA VAL A 233 -2.65 -9.91 -27.75
C VAL A 233 -3.23 -8.91 -28.74
N MET A 234 -2.55 -8.69 -29.87
CA MET A 234 -3.03 -7.77 -30.91
C MET A 234 -4.33 -8.26 -31.55
N SER A 235 -4.42 -9.55 -31.88
CA SER A 235 -5.65 -10.15 -32.45
C SER A 235 -6.87 -9.98 -31.54
N LYS A 236 -6.73 -10.36 -30.26
CA LYS A 236 -7.81 -10.21 -29.26
C LYS A 236 -8.16 -8.75 -29.01
N GLY A 237 -7.18 -7.84 -29.01
CA GLY A 237 -7.41 -6.41 -28.91
C GLY A 237 -8.28 -5.87 -30.06
N TYR A 238 -8.02 -6.29 -31.31
CA TYR A 238 -8.84 -5.95 -32.46
C TYR A 238 -10.24 -6.55 -32.41
N GLU A 239 -10.39 -7.82 -32.02
CA GLU A 239 -11.69 -8.48 -31.86
C GLU A 239 -12.57 -7.76 -30.84
N ASN A 240 -12.01 -7.40 -29.66
CA ASN A 240 -12.74 -6.67 -28.63
C ASN A 240 -13.07 -5.23 -29.08
N ALA A 241 -12.20 -4.54 -29.79
CA ALA A 241 -12.50 -3.22 -30.35
C ALA A 241 -13.63 -3.27 -31.37
N LEU A 242 -13.70 -4.31 -32.20
CA LEU A 242 -14.79 -4.53 -33.17
C LEU A 242 -16.14 -4.80 -32.49
N LEU A 243 -16.17 -5.51 -31.34
CA LEU A 243 -17.38 -5.74 -30.57
C LEU A 243 -17.98 -4.43 -30.06
N ILE A 244 -17.15 -3.50 -29.54
CA ILE A 244 -17.62 -2.18 -29.11
C ILE A 244 -18.21 -1.39 -30.26
N VAL A 245 -17.52 -1.34 -31.41
CA VAL A 245 -17.98 -0.58 -32.58
C VAL A 245 -19.25 -1.17 -33.20
N SER A 246 -19.43 -2.49 -33.07
CA SER A 246 -20.63 -3.19 -33.59
C SER A 246 -21.84 -3.15 -32.66
N GLY A 247 -21.70 -2.59 -31.45
CA GLY A 247 -22.79 -2.47 -30.47
C GLY A 247 -23.23 -3.80 -29.86
N ARG A 248 -22.34 -4.77 -29.79
CA ARG A 248 -22.58 -6.10 -29.20
C ARG A 248 -21.91 -6.22 -27.86
#